data_96e68d8c2c9b5664fa71f719cff9fa86
#
_entry.id   96e68d8c2c9b5664fa71f719cff9fa86
#
_cell.length_a   1.000
_cell.length_b   1.000
_cell.length_c   1.000
_cell.angle_alpha   90.00
_cell.angle_beta   90.00
_cell.angle_gamma   90.00
#
_symmetry.space_group_name_H-M   'P 1'
#
loop_
_entity.id
_entity.type
_entity.pdbx_description
1 polymer ?
#
loop_
_entity_poly.entity_id
_entity_poly.type
_entity_poly.pdbx_seq_one_letter_code
_entity_poly.pdbx_strand_id
1 'polypeptide(L)'
;MPSVTEHYKELLAPIYSWMVGGADAAFTAGRSELAHVLRPGRFAIDLGAGFGMHTVPLARAGWRVLAIDSSPALLRQLAEFVESLAVDAHCDDLLRFAEHLETDERADLILCMGDTLTHLESLDAVAALSRSVAARLEPAGRFVATFRDYTRLPSGDARFIPVRADENRILTCFLEDCDGFVKVHDVLHERTAGAWTTRVSSYRKLRLAPEAVQKTFESVGLRASIEPGPRGMARLVADAAEGSALDAVPR
;
A
#
# COMPACT_ATOMS: atom_id res chain seq x y z
N MET A 1 17.57 -14.69 -2.30
CA MET A 1 16.22 -14.24 -2.68
C MET A 1 16.32 -12.74 -2.88
N PRO A 2 15.83 -12.17 -4.00
CA PRO A 2 15.83 -10.73 -4.19
C PRO A 2 15.03 -10.02 -3.09
N SER A 3 15.38 -8.78 -2.81
CA SER A 3 14.55 -7.90 -1.98
C SER A 3 13.23 -7.57 -2.70
N VAL A 4 12.24 -7.06 -1.97
CA VAL A 4 10.97 -6.59 -2.57
C VAL A 4 11.26 -5.54 -3.66
N THR A 5 12.15 -4.60 -3.38
CA THR A 5 12.54 -3.54 -4.33
C THR A 5 13.17 -4.10 -5.60
N GLU A 6 14.07 -5.08 -5.49
CA GLU A 6 14.66 -5.76 -6.66
C GLU A 6 13.62 -6.51 -7.47
N HIS A 7 12.72 -7.26 -6.80
CA HIS A 7 11.63 -7.97 -7.44
C HIS A 7 10.72 -7.01 -8.24
N TYR A 8 10.32 -5.89 -7.63
CA TYR A 8 9.54 -4.87 -8.34
C TYR A 8 10.30 -4.29 -9.52
N LYS A 9 11.57 -3.91 -9.33
CA LYS A 9 12.40 -3.33 -10.39
C LYS A 9 12.51 -4.25 -11.60
N GLU A 10 12.73 -5.54 -11.37
CA GLU A 10 13.05 -6.49 -12.44
C GLU A 10 11.82 -7.10 -13.09
N LEU A 11 10.73 -7.34 -12.35
CA LEU A 11 9.56 -8.05 -12.86
C LEU A 11 8.29 -7.20 -12.86
N LEU A 12 7.86 -6.67 -11.71
CA LEU A 12 6.51 -6.11 -11.57
C LEU A 12 6.37 -4.70 -12.11
N ALA A 13 7.29 -3.78 -11.81
CA ALA A 13 7.13 -2.39 -12.19
C ALA A 13 6.94 -2.17 -13.70
N PRO A 14 7.64 -2.90 -14.60
CA PRO A 14 7.43 -2.76 -16.04
C PRO A 14 6.05 -3.17 -16.53
N ILE A 15 5.36 -4.04 -15.79
CA ILE A 15 4.05 -4.58 -16.16
C ILE A 15 2.94 -4.14 -15.21
N TYR A 16 3.24 -3.31 -14.21
CA TYR A 16 2.34 -3.03 -13.11
C TYR A 16 1.02 -2.41 -13.57
N SER A 17 1.08 -1.41 -14.44
CA SER A 17 -0.11 -0.79 -15.03
C SER A 17 -0.97 -1.84 -15.77
N TRP A 18 -0.33 -2.72 -16.60
CA TRP A 18 -1.04 -3.82 -17.23
C TRP A 18 -1.65 -4.78 -16.20
N MET A 19 -0.91 -5.17 -15.18
CA MET A 19 -1.35 -6.11 -14.14
C MET A 19 -2.65 -5.66 -13.46
N VAL A 20 -2.81 -4.36 -13.22
CA VAL A 20 -4.00 -3.79 -12.56
C VAL A 20 -5.11 -3.35 -13.52
N GLY A 21 -4.95 -3.58 -14.82
CA GLY A 21 -5.99 -3.30 -15.81
C GLY A 21 -5.84 -1.98 -16.56
N GLY A 22 -4.70 -1.32 -16.44
CA GLY A 22 -4.43 0.00 -16.99
C GLY A 22 -4.69 1.11 -15.97
N ALA A 23 -4.17 2.29 -16.25
CA ALA A 23 -4.20 3.43 -15.33
C ALA A 23 -5.64 3.87 -14.99
N ASP A 24 -6.51 4.01 -15.97
CA ASP A 24 -7.89 4.47 -15.76
C ASP A 24 -8.69 3.50 -14.88
N ALA A 25 -8.54 2.19 -15.12
CA ALA A 25 -9.19 1.18 -14.30
C ALA A 25 -8.66 1.21 -12.86
N ALA A 26 -7.34 1.36 -12.68
CA ALA A 26 -6.72 1.46 -11.38
C ALA A 26 -7.18 2.71 -10.61
N PHE A 27 -7.21 3.88 -11.25
CA PHE A 27 -7.67 5.13 -10.61
C PHE A 27 -9.16 5.09 -10.26
N THR A 28 -9.98 4.45 -11.11
CA THR A 28 -11.39 4.23 -10.81
C THR A 28 -11.58 3.31 -9.60
N ALA A 29 -10.82 2.21 -9.55
CA ALA A 29 -10.83 1.30 -8.42
C ALA A 29 -10.32 1.98 -7.13
N GLY A 30 -9.20 2.71 -7.20
CA GLY A 30 -8.64 3.46 -6.08
C GLY A 30 -9.64 4.48 -5.52
N ARG A 31 -10.31 5.24 -6.37
CA ARG A 31 -11.38 6.16 -5.95
C ARG A 31 -12.53 5.43 -5.25
N SER A 32 -12.94 4.28 -5.77
CA SER A 32 -13.99 3.47 -5.16
C SER A 32 -13.57 2.91 -3.80
N GLU A 33 -12.33 2.44 -3.68
CA GLU A 33 -11.76 1.93 -2.42
C GLU A 33 -11.68 3.01 -1.34
N LEU A 34 -11.42 4.26 -1.73
CA LEU A 34 -11.37 5.42 -0.84
C LEU A 34 -12.74 5.94 -0.43
N ALA A 35 -13.78 5.80 -1.26
CA ALA A 35 -15.09 6.41 -1.05
C ALA A 35 -15.71 6.11 0.32
N HIS A 36 -15.41 4.94 0.89
CA HIS A 36 -15.95 4.49 2.19
C HIS A 36 -15.11 4.94 3.40
N VAL A 37 -13.89 5.44 3.16
CA VAL A 37 -12.95 5.78 4.24
C VAL A 37 -12.57 7.25 4.26
N LEU A 38 -12.84 7.99 3.19
CA LEU A 38 -12.59 9.42 3.11
C LEU A 38 -13.44 10.19 4.10
N ARG A 39 -12.80 11.15 4.74
CA ARG A 39 -13.40 12.23 5.54
C ARG A 39 -12.98 13.56 4.93
N PRO A 40 -13.63 14.69 5.28
CA PRO A 40 -13.11 16.00 4.92
C PRO A 40 -11.67 16.15 5.42
N GLY A 41 -10.80 16.62 4.55
CA GLY A 41 -9.39 16.79 4.86
C GLY A 41 -8.68 17.51 3.72
N ARG A 42 -7.40 17.84 3.91
CA ARG A 42 -6.60 18.62 2.97
C ARG A 42 -5.27 17.96 2.64
N PHE A 43 -4.72 17.18 3.56
CA PHE A 43 -3.41 16.58 3.39
C PHE A 43 -3.46 15.07 3.64
N ALA A 44 -2.96 14.32 2.67
CA ALA A 44 -2.85 12.87 2.75
C ALA A 44 -1.41 12.41 2.53
N ILE A 45 -1.05 11.27 3.13
CA ILE A 45 0.20 10.55 2.90
C ILE A 45 -0.15 9.18 2.33
N ASP A 46 0.47 8.80 1.22
CA ASP A 46 0.27 7.50 0.57
C ASP A 46 1.57 6.68 0.65
N LEU A 47 1.59 5.68 1.53
CA LEU A 47 2.73 4.82 1.82
C LEU A 47 2.68 3.56 0.93
N GLY A 48 3.65 3.43 0.03
CA GLY A 48 3.63 2.45 -1.04
C GLY A 48 2.74 2.91 -2.19
N ALA A 49 2.87 4.18 -2.57
CA ALA A 49 2.03 4.84 -3.56
C ALA A 49 2.06 4.20 -4.95
N GLY A 50 3.13 3.48 -5.28
CA GLY A 50 3.33 2.86 -6.58
C GLY A 50 3.24 3.88 -7.72
N PHE A 51 2.45 3.55 -8.73
CA PHE A 51 2.18 4.46 -9.86
C PHE A 51 0.95 5.37 -9.62
N GLY A 52 0.42 5.41 -8.38
CA GLY A 52 -0.58 6.38 -7.97
C GLY A 52 -2.03 5.92 -7.96
N MET A 53 -2.30 4.63 -7.78
CA MET A 53 -3.68 4.10 -7.74
C MET A 53 -4.59 4.87 -6.76
N HIS A 54 -4.07 5.30 -5.61
CA HIS A 54 -4.80 6.08 -4.61
C HIS A 54 -4.36 7.56 -4.61
N THR A 55 -3.07 7.84 -4.83
CA THR A 55 -2.52 9.20 -4.92
C THR A 55 -3.25 10.06 -5.95
N VAL A 56 -3.40 9.55 -7.18
CA VAL A 56 -4.00 10.32 -8.30
C VAL A 56 -5.46 10.68 -8.03
N PRO A 57 -6.35 9.75 -7.60
CA PRO A 57 -7.73 10.10 -7.24
C PRO A 57 -7.83 11.12 -6.10
N LEU A 58 -6.97 11.02 -5.07
CA LEU A 58 -6.93 11.99 -3.97
C LEU A 58 -6.54 13.38 -4.48
N ALA A 59 -5.46 13.48 -5.22
CA ALA A 59 -4.97 14.75 -5.74
C ALA A 59 -5.97 15.39 -6.71
N ARG A 60 -6.65 14.62 -7.56
CA ARG A 60 -7.75 15.08 -8.42
C ARG A 60 -8.98 15.55 -7.63
N ALA A 61 -9.15 15.03 -6.41
CA ALA A 61 -10.20 15.50 -5.49
C ALA A 61 -9.79 16.75 -4.67
N GLY A 62 -8.61 17.34 -4.97
CA GLY A 62 -8.12 18.55 -4.34
C GLY A 62 -7.28 18.37 -3.08
N TRP A 63 -6.86 17.15 -2.78
CA TRP A 63 -5.93 16.86 -1.68
C TRP A 63 -4.49 17.20 -2.08
N ARG A 64 -3.72 17.75 -1.16
CA ARG A 64 -2.25 17.67 -1.22
C ARG A 64 -1.83 16.27 -0.78
N VAL A 65 -0.95 15.62 -1.53
CA VAL A 65 -0.53 14.24 -1.24
C VAL A 65 0.98 14.15 -1.17
N LEU A 66 1.51 13.61 -0.07
CA LEU A 66 2.86 13.10 0.03
C LEU A 66 2.84 11.62 -0.36
N ALA A 67 3.52 11.27 -1.44
CA ALA A 67 3.57 9.91 -1.98
C ALA A 67 4.96 9.29 -1.74
N ILE A 68 5.02 8.19 -0.98
CA ILE A 68 6.28 7.49 -0.70
C ILE A 68 6.24 6.10 -1.35
N ASP A 69 7.25 5.77 -2.13
CA ASP A 69 7.43 4.41 -2.67
C ASP A 69 8.91 4.10 -2.86
N SER A 70 9.30 2.86 -2.64
CA SER A 70 10.69 2.41 -2.81
C SER A 70 11.07 2.11 -4.27
N SER A 71 10.10 2.14 -5.20
CA SER A 71 10.31 1.84 -6.63
C SER A 71 10.42 3.11 -7.47
N PRO A 72 11.63 3.53 -7.89
CA PRO A 72 11.78 4.70 -8.75
C PRO A 72 11.11 4.51 -10.13
N ALA A 73 10.87 3.26 -10.55
CA ALA A 73 10.20 2.98 -11.81
C ALA A 73 8.69 3.26 -11.72
N LEU A 74 8.06 2.94 -10.59
CA LEU A 74 6.63 3.23 -10.37
C LEU A 74 6.42 4.74 -10.14
N LEU A 75 7.32 5.40 -9.41
CA LEU A 75 7.23 6.86 -9.23
C LEU A 75 7.42 7.64 -10.52
N ARG A 76 8.23 7.15 -11.48
CA ARG A 76 8.28 7.76 -12.82
C ARG A 76 6.95 7.64 -13.55
N GLN A 77 6.24 6.50 -13.43
CA GLN A 77 4.89 6.38 -13.98
C GLN A 77 3.90 7.30 -13.27
N LEU A 78 3.99 7.43 -11.93
CA LEU A 78 3.17 8.37 -11.16
C LEU A 78 3.34 9.81 -11.68
N ALA A 79 4.59 10.24 -11.94
CA ALA A 79 4.90 11.58 -12.39
C ALA A 79 4.16 11.97 -13.68
N GLU A 80 3.89 11.00 -14.58
CA GLU A 80 3.14 11.24 -15.82
C GLU A 80 1.67 11.65 -15.58
N PHE A 81 1.11 11.32 -14.41
CA PHE A 81 -0.30 11.56 -14.08
C PHE A 81 -0.53 12.75 -13.14
N VAL A 82 0.54 13.30 -12.54
CA VAL A 82 0.42 14.28 -11.45
C VAL A 82 1.09 15.62 -11.73
N GLU A 83 1.57 15.89 -12.96
CA GLU A 83 2.34 17.08 -13.33
C GLU A 83 1.68 18.40 -12.89
N SER A 84 0.34 18.48 -12.89
CA SER A 84 -0.43 19.68 -12.50
C SER A 84 -1.16 19.51 -11.16
N LEU A 85 -0.89 18.47 -10.41
CA LEU A 85 -1.56 18.13 -9.16
C LEU A 85 -0.66 18.44 -7.95
N ALA A 86 -1.27 18.65 -6.79
CA ALA A 86 -0.56 18.91 -5.54
C ALA A 86 -0.01 17.60 -4.94
N VAL A 87 0.97 16.99 -5.62
CA VAL A 87 1.62 15.74 -5.20
C VAL A 87 3.11 15.98 -5.05
N ASP A 88 3.66 15.59 -3.89
CA ASP A 88 5.07 15.52 -3.60
C ASP A 88 5.46 14.05 -3.49
N ALA A 89 6.35 13.55 -4.36
CA ALA A 89 6.65 12.14 -4.49
C ALA A 89 8.13 11.85 -4.19
N HIS A 90 8.39 10.96 -3.23
CA HIS A 90 9.74 10.62 -2.79
C HIS A 90 10.02 9.12 -2.91
N CYS A 91 11.20 8.81 -3.45
CA CYS A 91 11.70 7.44 -3.52
C CYS A 91 12.43 7.09 -2.21
N ASP A 92 11.69 6.51 -1.27
CA ASP A 92 12.23 6.18 0.05
C ASP A 92 11.50 4.97 0.68
N ASP A 93 12.04 4.49 1.81
CA ASP A 93 11.37 3.51 2.66
C ASP A 93 10.16 4.18 3.34
N LEU A 94 9.02 3.50 3.30
CA LEU A 94 7.80 4.00 3.94
C LEU A 94 7.94 4.22 5.45
N LEU A 95 8.87 3.55 6.13
CA LEU A 95 9.14 3.78 7.56
C LEU A 95 9.79 5.15 7.82
N ARG A 96 10.34 5.78 6.78
CA ARG A 96 11.00 7.09 6.87
C ARG A 96 10.10 8.25 6.43
N PHE A 97 8.83 8.01 6.15
CA PHE A 97 7.92 9.03 5.62
C PHE A 97 7.89 10.33 6.46
N ALA A 98 8.09 10.21 7.78
CA ALA A 98 8.10 11.36 8.68
C ALA A 98 9.29 12.31 8.47
N GLU A 99 10.36 11.86 7.78
CA GLU A 99 11.53 12.69 7.43
C GLU A 99 11.22 13.67 6.27
N HIS A 100 10.14 13.42 5.54
CA HIS A 100 9.64 14.26 4.43
C HIS A 100 8.56 15.26 4.88
N LEU A 101 8.33 15.40 6.18
CA LEU A 101 7.36 16.31 6.77
C LEU A 101 8.07 17.40 7.57
N GLU A 102 7.47 18.58 7.60
CA GLU A 102 7.88 19.61 8.55
C GLU A 102 7.69 19.13 10.00
N THR A 103 8.37 19.78 10.96
CA THR A 103 8.45 19.31 12.35
C THR A 103 7.09 19.05 12.98
N ASP A 104 6.12 19.95 12.76
CA ASP A 104 4.77 19.87 13.32
C ASP A 104 3.70 19.46 12.31
N GLU A 105 4.11 19.07 11.10
CA GLU A 105 3.19 18.73 10.04
C GLU A 105 2.52 17.37 10.31
N ARG A 106 1.19 17.36 10.17
CA ARG A 106 0.33 16.21 10.39
C ARG A 106 -0.63 16.03 9.21
N ALA A 107 -1.07 14.81 9.01
CA ALA A 107 -1.97 14.46 7.91
C ALA A 107 -3.38 14.14 8.41
N ASP A 108 -4.38 14.55 7.65
CA ASP A 108 -5.77 14.14 7.86
C ASP A 108 -5.98 12.67 7.52
N LEU A 109 -5.19 12.15 6.56
CA LEU A 109 -5.28 10.79 6.06
C LEU A 109 -3.89 10.21 5.79
N ILE A 110 -3.62 9.02 6.32
CA ILE A 110 -2.42 8.24 5.96
C ILE A 110 -2.89 6.90 5.38
N LEU A 111 -2.40 6.53 4.22
CA LEU A 111 -2.73 5.30 3.51
C LEU A 111 -1.55 4.34 3.46
N CYS A 112 -1.83 3.04 3.56
CA CYS A 112 -0.89 1.95 3.25
C CYS A 112 -1.67 0.83 2.55
N MET A 113 -1.97 1.02 1.27
CA MET A 113 -2.94 0.22 0.53
C MET A 113 -2.28 -0.88 -0.32
N GLY A 114 -3.07 -1.80 -0.83
CA GLY A 114 -2.63 -2.75 -1.85
C GLY A 114 -1.71 -3.87 -1.37
N ASP A 115 -1.78 -4.28 -0.10
CA ASP A 115 -0.95 -5.32 0.51
C ASP A 115 0.50 -4.87 0.83
N THR A 116 0.74 -3.55 0.82
CA THR A 116 2.05 -2.93 1.10
C THR A 116 2.55 -3.27 2.50
N LEU A 117 1.65 -3.29 3.50
CA LEU A 117 2.01 -3.57 4.89
C LEU A 117 2.72 -4.94 5.07
N THR A 118 2.39 -5.92 4.24
CA THR A 118 3.01 -7.26 4.29
C THR A 118 4.42 -7.31 3.71
N HIS A 119 4.89 -6.23 3.08
CA HIS A 119 6.27 -6.10 2.60
C HIS A 119 7.25 -5.66 3.68
N LEU A 120 6.76 -5.21 4.84
CA LEU A 120 7.63 -4.91 5.97
C LEU A 120 8.41 -6.15 6.43
N GLU A 121 9.60 -5.93 6.96
CA GLU A 121 10.53 -7.03 7.27
C GLU A 121 10.14 -7.79 8.54
N SER A 122 9.42 -7.15 9.49
CA SER A 122 9.11 -7.73 10.79
C SER A 122 7.86 -7.10 11.43
N LEU A 123 7.34 -7.75 12.47
CA LEU A 123 6.28 -7.19 13.32
C LEU A 123 6.76 -5.93 14.05
N ASP A 124 8.06 -5.84 14.39
CA ASP A 124 8.64 -4.64 14.99
C ASP A 124 8.61 -3.45 14.03
N ALA A 125 8.78 -3.70 12.72
CA ALA A 125 8.64 -2.67 11.68
C ALA A 125 7.18 -2.20 11.59
N VAL A 126 6.19 -3.10 11.71
CA VAL A 126 4.75 -2.73 11.79
C VAL A 126 4.49 -1.87 13.03
N ALA A 127 5.08 -2.24 14.19
CA ALA A 127 4.95 -1.46 15.41
C ALA A 127 5.67 -0.09 15.32
N ALA A 128 6.81 0.00 14.62
CA ALA A 128 7.46 1.28 14.33
C ALA A 128 6.59 2.17 13.44
N LEU A 129 6.01 1.61 12.38
CA LEU A 129 5.07 2.32 11.52
C LEU A 129 3.87 2.85 12.30
N SER A 130 3.26 2.03 13.17
CA SER A 130 2.08 2.44 13.95
C SER A 130 2.38 3.65 14.85
N ARG A 131 3.57 3.70 15.50
CA ARG A 131 4.02 4.84 16.28
C ARG A 131 4.20 6.10 15.44
N SER A 132 4.85 5.97 14.27
CA SER A 132 5.05 7.10 13.35
C SER A 132 3.72 7.62 12.80
N VAL A 133 2.79 6.73 12.46
CA VAL A 133 1.43 7.08 12.03
C VAL A 133 0.69 7.83 13.14
N ALA A 134 0.67 7.32 14.37
CA ALA A 134 0.00 7.98 15.49
C ALA A 134 0.57 9.38 15.77
N ALA A 135 1.88 9.56 15.63
CA ALA A 135 2.56 10.84 15.84
C ALA A 135 2.29 11.86 14.73
N ARG A 136 1.91 11.41 13.52
CA ARG A 136 1.75 12.25 12.32
C ARG A 136 0.30 12.35 11.82
N LEU A 137 -0.66 11.78 12.52
CA LEU A 137 -2.08 12.04 12.28
C LEU A 137 -2.54 13.31 12.97
N GLU A 138 -3.37 14.10 12.28
CA GLU A 138 -4.13 15.19 12.88
C GLU A 138 -5.13 14.65 13.93
N PRO A 139 -5.59 15.45 14.89
CA PRO A 139 -6.76 15.11 15.69
C PRO A 139 -7.94 14.73 14.78
N ALA A 140 -8.60 13.62 15.08
CA ALA A 140 -9.62 12.99 14.22
C ALA A 140 -9.10 12.52 12.84
N GLY A 141 -7.79 12.57 12.59
CA GLY A 141 -7.17 12.00 11.39
C GLY A 141 -7.29 10.48 11.33
N ARG A 142 -7.13 9.93 10.15
CA ARG A 142 -7.39 8.51 9.87
C ARG A 142 -6.19 7.84 9.18
N PHE A 143 -5.85 6.65 9.65
CA PHE A 143 -5.00 5.70 8.91
C PHE A 143 -5.84 4.59 8.30
N VAL A 144 -5.53 4.21 7.06
CA VAL A 144 -6.16 3.07 6.40
C VAL A 144 -5.09 2.20 5.76
N ALA A 145 -5.15 0.91 6.03
CA ALA A 145 -4.31 -0.07 5.35
C ALA A 145 -5.14 -1.22 4.80
N THR A 146 -4.72 -1.77 3.67
CA THR A 146 -5.29 -3.03 3.15
C THR A 146 -4.18 -4.06 2.98
N PHE A 147 -4.40 -5.27 3.48
CA PHE A 147 -3.41 -6.33 3.46
C PHE A 147 -4.07 -7.72 3.47
N ARG A 148 -3.34 -8.72 2.99
CA ARG A 148 -3.78 -10.12 3.02
C ARG A 148 -3.44 -10.78 4.34
N ASP A 149 -4.37 -11.59 4.84
CA ASP A 149 -4.11 -12.49 5.95
C ASP A 149 -3.35 -13.72 5.46
N TYR A 150 -2.02 -13.64 5.54
CA TYR A 150 -1.15 -14.76 5.20
C TYR A 150 -0.95 -15.76 6.34
N THR A 151 -1.65 -15.65 7.45
CA THR A 151 -1.69 -16.69 8.48
C THR A 151 -2.57 -17.88 8.06
N ARG A 152 -3.45 -17.65 7.07
CA ARG A 152 -4.38 -18.63 6.52
C ARG A 152 -4.11 -18.79 5.02
N LEU A 153 -3.09 -19.59 4.68
CA LEU A 153 -2.77 -19.86 3.28
C LEU A 153 -3.74 -20.85 2.65
N PRO A 154 -4.07 -20.66 1.37
CA PRO A 154 -4.74 -21.69 0.60
C PRO A 154 -3.86 -22.95 0.49
N SER A 155 -4.46 -24.11 0.31
CA SER A 155 -3.78 -25.40 0.15
C SER A 155 -3.92 -25.96 -1.26
N GLY A 156 -3.08 -26.91 -1.60
CA GLY A 156 -3.11 -27.59 -2.90
C GLY A 156 -3.00 -26.60 -4.07
N ASP A 157 -3.82 -26.79 -5.08
CA ASP A 157 -3.82 -26.00 -6.33
C ASP A 157 -4.31 -24.56 -6.12
N ALA A 158 -5.06 -24.28 -5.04
CA ALA A 158 -5.51 -22.95 -4.71
C ALA A 158 -4.36 -21.97 -4.35
N ARG A 159 -3.13 -22.48 -4.19
CA ARG A 159 -1.91 -21.65 -4.04
C ARG A 159 -1.45 -21.01 -5.35
N PHE A 160 -1.92 -21.50 -6.50
CA PHE A 160 -1.65 -20.92 -7.81
C PHE A 160 -2.76 -19.92 -8.14
N ILE A 161 -2.45 -18.64 -8.07
CA ILE A 161 -3.42 -17.56 -8.19
C ILE A 161 -3.26 -16.90 -9.56
N PRO A 162 -4.22 -17.06 -10.49
CA PRO A 162 -4.23 -16.29 -11.73
C PRO A 162 -4.37 -14.80 -11.39
N VAL A 163 -3.39 -13.98 -11.81
CA VAL A 163 -3.42 -12.54 -11.56
C VAL A 163 -4.05 -11.81 -12.73
N ARG A 164 -3.49 -12.03 -13.94
CA ARG A 164 -3.98 -11.45 -15.20
C ARG A 164 -3.48 -12.23 -16.39
N ALA A 165 -4.30 -12.27 -17.45
CA ALA A 165 -3.91 -12.82 -18.74
C ALA A 165 -4.51 -11.99 -19.89
N ASP A 166 -3.76 -11.91 -20.99
CA ASP A 166 -4.21 -11.48 -22.32
C ASP A 166 -3.53 -12.33 -23.40
N GLU A 167 -3.63 -11.93 -24.66
CA GLU A 167 -3.06 -12.67 -25.79
C GLU A 167 -1.52 -12.79 -25.76
N ASN A 168 -0.84 -11.87 -25.07
CA ASN A 168 0.61 -11.75 -25.05
C ASN A 168 1.26 -11.92 -23.68
N ARG A 169 0.46 -11.95 -22.60
CA ARG A 169 0.95 -12.05 -21.23
C ARG A 169 0.06 -12.91 -20.36
N ILE A 170 0.69 -13.71 -19.51
CA ILE A 170 0.03 -14.46 -18.44
C ILE A 170 0.85 -14.25 -17.18
N LEU A 171 0.25 -13.70 -16.13
CA LEU A 171 0.85 -13.56 -14.81
C LEU A 171 0.12 -14.45 -13.82
N THR A 172 0.85 -15.35 -13.20
CA THR A 172 0.39 -16.21 -12.12
C THR A 172 1.25 -16.00 -10.88
N CYS A 173 0.61 -15.86 -9.74
CA CYS A 173 1.26 -15.83 -8.44
C CYS A 173 1.17 -17.22 -7.79
N PHE A 174 2.27 -17.72 -7.21
CA PHE A 174 2.28 -18.94 -6.40
C PHE A 174 2.73 -18.63 -4.97
N LEU A 175 2.00 -19.15 -3.99
CA LEU A 175 2.27 -18.97 -2.57
C LEU A 175 2.97 -20.21 -2.00
N GLU A 176 4.21 -20.04 -1.56
CA GLU A 176 4.99 -21.06 -0.86
C GLU A 176 4.95 -20.79 0.64
N ASP A 177 4.51 -21.79 1.39
CA ASP A 177 4.48 -21.74 2.85
C ASP A 177 5.89 -21.97 3.41
N CYS A 178 6.46 -20.95 4.04
CA CYS A 178 7.77 -21.02 4.68
C CYS A 178 7.66 -20.76 6.18
N ASP A 179 8.64 -21.22 6.95
CA ASP A 179 8.67 -20.95 8.39
C ASP A 179 8.80 -19.44 8.65
N GLY A 180 7.81 -18.87 9.34
CA GLY A 180 7.75 -17.47 9.73
C GLY A 180 7.35 -16.46 8.62
N PHE A 181 7.23 -16.87 7.34
CA PHE A 181 6.87 -15.97 6.23
C PHE A 181 6.18 -16.72 5.09
N VAL A 182 5.63 -15.97 4.15
CA VAL A 182 5.15 -16.50 2.87
C VAL A 182 6.11 -16.05 1.77
N LYS A 183 6.56 -16.99 0.96
CA LYS A 183 7.29 -16.66 -0.25
C LYS A 183 6.33 -16.62 -1.43
N VAL A 184 6.26 -15.45 -2.03
CA VAL A 184 5.45 -15.21 -3.22
C VAL A 184 6.33 -15.38 -4.43
N HIS A 185 5.88 -16.19 -5.38
CA HIS A 185 6.52 -16.36 -6.69
C HIS A 185 5.60 -15.76 -7.74
N ASP A 186 6.07 -14.78 -8.48
CA ASP A 186 5.40 -14.27 -9.67
C ASP A 186 6.00 -14.93 -10.90
N VAL A 187 5.15 -15.62 -11.66
CA VAL A 187 5.50 -16.32 -12.91
C VAL A 187 4.87 -15.54 -14.05
N LEU A 188 5.70 -14.87 -14.83
CA LEU A 188 5.28 -14.09 -15.98
C LEU A 188 5.67 -14.81 -17.28
N HIS A 189 4.66 -15.15 -18.08
CA HIS A 189 4.86 -15.57 -19.45
C HIS A 189 4.59 -14.39 -20.37
N GLU A 190 5.52 -14.10 -21.28
CA GLU A 190 5.39 -13.04 -22.29
C GLU A 190 5.63 -13.62 -23.70
N ARG A 191 4.78 -13.22 -24.63
CA ARG A 191 4.87 -13.60 -26.03
C ARG A 191 5.44 -12.47 -26.86
N THR A 192 6.60 -12.71 -27.47
CA THR A 192 7.29 -11.74 -28.33
C THR A 192 7.66 -12.43 -29.65
N ALA A 193 7.28 -11.82 -30.78
CA ALA A 193 7.54 -12.38 -32.11
C ALA A 193 7.04 -13.84 -32.27
N GLY A 194 5.92 -14.17 -31.62
CA GLY A 194 5.32 -15.50 -31.69
C GLY A 194 5.89 -16.55 -30.74
N ALA A 195 6.99 -16.27 -30.06
CA ALA A 195 7.60 -17.17 -29.08
C ALA A 195 7.24 -16.75 -27.63
N TRP A 196 6.98 -17.74 -26.77
CA TRP A 196 6.75 -17.54 -25.36
C TRP A 196 8.06 -17.59 -24.57
N THR A 197 8.26 -16.65 -23.69
CA THR A 197 9.32 -16.64 -22.68
C THR A 197 8.72 -16.66 -21.29
N THR A 198 9.46 -17.21 -20.32
CA THR A 198 9.01 -17.26 -18.91
C THR A 198 10.04 -16.60 -18.03
N ARG A 199 9.59 -15.68 -17.19
CA ARG A 199 10.39 -15.08 -16.11
C ARG A 199 9.75 -15.40 -14.78
N VAL A 200 10.58 -15.73 -13.79
CA VAL A 200 10.13 -16.00 -12.41
C VAL A 200 10.96 -15.16 -11.47
N SER A 201 10.29 -14.46 -10.58
CA SER A 201 10.93 -13.78 -9.47
C SER A 201 10.15 -14.04 -8.20
N SER A 202 10.79 -13.96 -7.04
CA SER A 202 10.13 -14.25 -5.77
C SER A 202 10.60 -13.33 -4.66
N TYR A 203 9.74 -13.06 -3.70
CA TYR A 203 9.98 -12.19 -2.56
C TYR A 203 9.23 -12.69 -1.33
N ARG A 204 9.58 -12.14 -0.16
CA ARG A 204 8.95 -12.49 1.11
C ARG A 204 7.76 -11.58 1.41
N LYS A 205 6.75 -12.16 2.05
CA LYS A 205 5.66 -11.42 2.69
C LYS A 205 5.54 -11.83 4.15
N LEU A 206 5.35 -10.83 4.98
CA LEU A 206 5.13 -11.02 6.42
C LEU A 206 3.74 -11.63 6.64
N ARG A 207 3.64 -12.57 7.58
CA ARG A 207 2.34 -13.09 8.03
C ARG A 207 1.74 -12.14 9.03
N LEU A 208 0.64 -11.51 8.65
CA LEU A 208 -0.08 -10.55 9.46
C LEU A 208 -1.49 -11.07 9.76
N ALA A 209 -1.73 -11.43 11.01
CA ALA A 209 -3.08 -11.66 11.48
C ALA A 209 -3.80 -10.31 11.64
N PRO A 210 -4.99 -10.10 11.05
CA PRO A 210 -5.70 -8.84 11.13
C PRO A 210 -5.90 -8.33 12.55
N GLU A 211 -6.24 -9.21 13.47
CA GLU A 211 -6.47 -8.87 14.88
C GLU A 211 -5.17 -8.46 15.60
N ALA A 212 -4.02 -9.01 15.21
CA ALA A 212 -2.73 -8.62 15.76
C ALA A 212 -2.32 -7.23 15.26
N VAL A 213 -2.55 -6.94 13.98
CA VAL A 213 -2.32 -5.60 13.41
C VAL A 213 -3.21 -4.58 14.08
N GLN A 214 -4.51 -4.86 14.26
CA GLN A 214 -5.44 -3.98 14.98
C GLN A 214 -4.90 -3.64 16.37
N LYS A 215 -4.53 -4.64 17.17
CA LYS A 215 -3.97 -4.43 18.52
C LYS A 215 -2.70 -3.60 18.51
N THR A 216 -1.85 -3.75 17.47
CA THR A 216 -0.63 -2.94 17.33
C THR A 216 -0.96 -1.46 17.18
N PHE A 217 -1.97 -1.11 16.37
CA PHE A 217 -2.41 0.28 16.22
C PHE A 217 -3.18 0.80 17.44
N GLU A 218 -3.94 -0.05 18.12
CA GLU A 218 -4.58 0.31 19.40
C GLU A 218 -3.57 0.60 20.51
N SER A 219 -2.44 -0.12 20.53
CA SER A 219 -1.39 0.06 21.55
C SER A 219 -0.71 1.43 21.51
N VAL A 220 -0.83 2.17 20.42
CA VAL A 220 -0.30 3.53 20.25
C VAL A 220 -1.37 4.61 20.38
N GLY A 221 -2.56 4.26 20.91
CA GLY A 221 -3.64 5.21 21.23
C GLY A 221 -4.62 5.48 20.09
N LEU A 222 -4.56 4.75 18.98
CA LEU A 222 -5.54 4.86 17.90
C LEU A 222 -6.76 3.97 18.19
N ARG A 223 -7.92 4.38 17.71
CA ARG A 223 -9.12 3.53 17.69
C ARG A 223 -9.13 2.75 16.38
N ALA A 224 -8.81 1.46 16.46
CA ALA A 224 -8.65 0.62 15.29
C ALA A 224 -9.79 -0.39 15.11
N SER A 225 -10.17 -0.67 13.88
CA SER A 225 -11.12 -1.72 13.49
C SER A 225 -10.65 -2.45 12.24
N ILE A 226 -11.06 -3.70 12.12
CA ILE A 226 -10.87 -4.52 10.92
C ILE A 226 -12.19 -4.69 10.20
N GLU A 227 -12.17 -4.45 8.90
CA GLU A 227 -13.30 -4.59 8.00
C GLU A 227 -12.93 -5.43 6.77
N PRO A 228 -13.90 -5.98 6.03
CA PRO A 228 -13.65 -6.54 4.72
C PRO A 228 -13.07 -5.48 3.77
N GLY A 229 -11.92 -5.77 3.18
CA GLY A 229 -11.26 -4.92 2.20
C GLY A 229 -11.46 -5.38 0.75
N PRO A 230 -10.89 -4.67 -0.22
CA PRO A 230 -10.97 -5.01 -1.62
C PRO A 230 -10.24 -6.33 -1.92
N ARG A 231 -10.71 -7.07 -2.89
CA ARG A 231 -10.05 -8.29 -3.41
C ARG A 231 -9.74 -9.34 -2.32
N GLY A 232 -10.62 -9.45 -1.31
CA GLY A 232 -10.47 -10.41 -0.20
C GLY A 232 -9.36 -10.05 0.80
N MET A 233 -8.86 -8.82 0.80
CA MET A 233 -7.95 -8.31 1.82
C MET A 233 -8.71 -7.92 3.09
N ALA A 234 -8.01 -7.88 4.22
CA ALA A 234 -8.47 -7.15 5.39
C ALA A 234 -8.24 -5.65 5.18
N ARG A 235 -9.13 -4.81 5.70
CA ARG A 235 -8.95 -3.37 5.80
C ARG A 235 -8.83 -3.00 7.27
N LEU A 236 -7.71 -2.41 7.65
CA LEU A 236 -7.56 -1.72 8.92
C LEU A 236 -7.98 -0.26 8.73
N VAL A 237 -8.84 0.21 9.62
CA VAL A 237 -9.15 1.63 9.79
C VAL A 237 -8.76 2.00 11.22
N ALA A 238 -7.89 3.00 11.38
CA ALA A 238 -7.44 3.45 12.67
C ALA A 238 -7.56 4.97 12.77
N ASP A 239 -8.37 5.44 13.71
CA ASP A 239 -8.67 6.86 13.90
C ASP A 239 -7.90 7.42 15.11
N ALA A 240 -7.28 8.58 14.94
CA ALA A 240 -6.79 9.37 16.06
C ALA A 240 -7.96 9.90 16.92
N ALA A 241 -7.72 10.10 18.21
CA ALA A 241 -8.71 10.70 19.08
C ALA A 241 -9.06 12.12 18.59
N GLU A 242 -10.31 12.52 18.76
CA GLU A 242 -10.69 13.93 18.59
C GLU A 242 -9.90 14.76 19.62
N GLY A 243 -9.26 15.84 19.20
CA GLY A 243 -8.54 16.74 20.10
C GLY A 243 -9.49 17.21 21.19
N SER A 244 -9.08 17.09 22.45
CA SER A 244 -9.85 17.64 23.55
C SER A 244 -9.94 19.16 23.36
N ALA A 245 -11.14 19.70 23.36
CA ALA A 245 -11.41 21.15 23.25
C ALA A 245 -10.88 21.96 24.47
N LEU A 246 -10.05 21.33 25.33
CA LEU A 246 -9.55 21.92 26.56
C LEU A 246 -8.18 22.61 26.44
N ASP A 247 -7.49 22.52 25.29
CA ASP A 247 -6.18 23.17 25.09
C ASP A 247 -6.25 24.56 24.43
N ALA A 248 -7.44 25.12 24.25
CA ALA A 248 -7.63 26.50 23.87
C ALA A 248 -7.70 27.40 25.12
N VAL A 249 -6.60 27.54 25.84
CA VAL A 249 -6.44 28.67 26.78
C VAL A 249 -6.00 29.87 25.97
N PRO A 250 -6.83 30.91 25.81
CA PRO A 250 -6.40 32.13 25.17
C PRO A 250 -5.35 32.83 26.05
N ARG A 251 -4.21 33.18 25.48
CA ARG A 251 -3.25 34.12 26.06
C ARG A 251 -3.66 35.53 25.76
#